data_28a89aebc091aa9b02be93886244192e
#
_entry.id   28a89aebc091aa9b02be93886244192e
#
_cell.length_a   1.000
_cell.length_b   1.000
_cell.length_c   1.000
_cell.angle_alpha   90.00
_cell.angle_beta   90.00
_cell.angle_gamma   90.00
#
_symmetry.space_group_name_H-M   'P 1'
#
loop_
_entity.id
_entity.type
_entity.pdbx_description
1 polymer ?
#
loop_
_entity_poly.entity_id
_entity_poly.type
_entity_poly.pdbx_seq_one_letter_code
_entity_poly.pdbx_strand_id
1 'polypeptide(L)' 'MNILDKEEFRIKLEEINRLVEKKNYKDAMEVVDSIDWRRVKNVRTLCVVGEIYAANKRYEDSKEIFLLAYHRAP' A
#
# COMPACT_ATOMS: atom_id res chain seq x y z
N MET A 1 0.74 -11.86 -14.30
CA MET A 1 0.97 -11.08 -13.09
C MET A 1 2.39 -10.55 -13.07
N ASN A 2 2.53 -9.28 -12.82
CA ASN A 2 3.84 -8.68 -12.77
C ASN A 2 4.41 -8.75 -11.38
N ILE A 3 5.52 -9.49 -11.26
CA ILE A 3 6.28 -9.50 -10.01
C ILE A 3 7.29 -8.37 -10.15
N LEU A 4 7.10 -7.35 -9.33
CA LEU A 4 8.04 -6.24 -9.34
C LEU A 4 9.37 -6.70 -8.75
N ASP A 5 10.46 -6.34 -9.37
CA ASP A 5 11.74 -6.59 -8.74
C ASP A 5 11.93 -5.60 -7.59
N LYS A 6 12.99 -5.80 -6.81
CA LYS A 6 13.21 -5.00 -5.61
C LYS A 6 13.35 -3.51 -5.93
N GLU A 7 13.99 -3.21 -7.04
CA GLU A 7 14.24 -1.81 -7.41
C GLU A 7 12.94 -1.12 -7.78
N GLU A 8 12.11 -1.77 -8.61
CA GLU A 8 10.82 -1.19 -8.98
C GLU A 8 9.93 -1.00 -7.76
N PHE A 9 9.92 -1.98 -6.86
CA PHE A 9 9.12 -1.89 -5.65
C PHE A 9 9.56 -0.72 -4.79
N ARG A 10 10.88 -0.57 -4.62
CA ARG A 10 11.42 0.54 -3.84
C ARG A 10 11.02 1.89 -4.42
N ILE A 11 11.12 2.03 -5.74
CA ILE A 11 10.77 3.28 -6.40
C ILE A 11 9.29 3.59 -6.20
N LYS A 12 8.43 2.58 -6.33
CA LYS A 12 7.00 2.78 -6.14
C LYS A 12 6.67 3.14 -4.69
N LEU A 13 7.34 2.53 -3.73
CA LEU A 13 7.14 2.89 -2.33
C LEU A 13 7.55 4.32 -2.04
N GLU A 14 8.66 4.77 -2.63
CA GLU A 14 9.08 6.15 -2.46
C GLU A 14 8.06 7.12 -3.03
N GLU A 15 7.48 6.76 -4.18
CA GLU A 15 6.44 7.60 -4.78
C GLU A 15 5.19 7.64 -3.90
N ILE A 16 4.77 6.50 -3.39
CA ILE A 16 3.64 6.43 -2.48
C ILE A 16 3.86 7.33 -1.26
N ASN A 17 5.04 7.22 -0.66
CA ASN A 17 5.35 8.02 0.53
C ASN A 17 5.34 9.51 0.22
N ARG A 18 5.86 9.89 -0.92
CA ARG A 18 5.87 11.30 -1.32
C ARG A 18 4.46 11.82 -1.52
N LEU A 19 3.60 11.02 -2.16
CA LEU A 19 2.22 11.41 -2.38
C LEU A 19 1.45 11.51 -1.07
N VAL A 20 1.70 10.59 -0.14
CA VAL A 20 1.07 10.61 1.18
C VAL A 20 1.50 11.85 1.96
N GLU A 21 2.76 12.23 1.86
CA GLU A 21 3.24 13.44 2.53
C GLU A 21 2.50 14.68 2.04
N LYS A 22 2.13 14.68 0.77
CA LYS A 22 1.36 15.77 0.18
C LYS A 22 -0.15 15.59 0.36
N LYS A 23 -0.54 14.53 1.05
CA LYS A 23 -1.95 14.17 1.26
C LYS A 23 -2.69 13.93 -0.04
N ASN A 24 -1.97 13.54 -1.08
CA ASN A 24 -2.54 13.23 -2.38
C ASN A 24 -2.89 11.74 -2.43
N TYR A 25 -3.91 11.37 -1.67
CA TYR A 25 -4.29 9.97 -1.50
C TYR A 25 -4.89 9.37 -2.76
N LYS A 26 -5.50 10.20 -3.60
CA LYS A 26 -6.08 9.70 -4.84
C LYS A 26 -5.00 9.17 -5.77
N ASP A 27 -3.94 9.94 -5.98
CA ASP A 27 -2.85 9.50 -6.84
C ASP A 27 -2.06 8.37 -6.19
N ALA A 28 -1.92 8.41 -4.87
CA ALA A 28 -1.26 7.33 -4.17
C ALA A 28 -1.99 6.00 -4.38
N MET A 29 -3.31 6.03 -4.43
CA MET A 29 -4.10 4.81 -4.64
C MET A 29 -3.82 4.19 -6.00
N GLU A 30 -3.60 5.01 -7.03
CA GLU A 30 -3.29 4.47 -8.35
C GLU A 30 -1.98 3.67 -8.32
N VAL A 31 -0.98 4.17 -7.60
CA VAL A 31 0.27 3.43 -7.46
C VAL A 31 0.04 2.17 -6.63
N VAL A 32 -0.72 2.28 -5.56
CA VAL A 32 -1.04 1.17 -4.67
C VAL A 32 -1.73 0.03 -5.45
N ASP A 33 -2.67 0.38 -6.32
CA ASP A 33 -3.41 -0.62 -7.08
C ASP A 33 -2.53 -1.40 -8.05
N SER A 34 -1.34 -0.90 -8.36
CA SER A 34 -0.44 -1.57 -9.30
C SER A 34 0.44 -2.63 -8.63
N ILE A 35 0.30 -2.84 -7.33
CA ILE A 35 1.18 -3.73 -6.57
C ILE A 35 0.36 -4.83 -5.90
N ASP A 36 0.91 -6.04 -5.89
CA ASP A 36 0.29 -7.16 -5.17
C ASP A 36 0.82 -7.16 -3.73
N TRP A 37 0.01 -6.65 -2.83
CA TRP A 37 0.41 -6.47 -1.44
C TRP A 37 0.42 -7.76 -0.62
N ARG A 38 -0.16 -8.84 -1.14
CA ARG A 38 -0.21 -10.11 -0.41
C ARG A 38 1.18 -10.69 -0.13
N ARG A 39 2.17 -10.27 -0.90
CA ARG A 39 3.55 -10.75 -0.71
C ARG A 39 4.39 -9.83 0.15
N VAL A 40 3.87 -8.68 0.51
CA VAL A 40 4.60 -7.70 1.30
C VAL A 40 4.49 -8.08 2.76
N LYS A 41 5.61 -8.06 3.46
CA LYS A 41 5.67 -8.47 4.86
C LYS A 41 5.85 -7.31 5.84
N ASN A 42 6.21 -6.14 5.34
CA ASN A 42 6.45 -4.99 6.20
C ASN A 42 5.12 -4.43 6.70
N VAL A 43 4.88 -4.57 8.01
CA VAL A 43 3.62 -4.18 8.62
C VAL A 43 3.37 -2.69 8.47
N ARG A 44 4.39 -1.86 8.66
CA ARG A 44 4.23 -0.41 8.52
C ARG A 44 3.76 -0.03 7.12
N THR A 45 4.38 -0.64 6.11
CA THR A 45 3.99 -0.38 4.72
C THR A 45 2.53 -0.79 4.48
N LEU A 46 2.14 -1.96 4.98
CA LEU A 46 0.77 -2.41 4.82
C LEU A 46 -0.22 -1.47 5.49
N CYS A 47 0.13 -0.93 6.67
CA CYS A 47 -0.75 0.02 7.34
C CYS A 47 -0.92 1.30 6.53
N VAL A 48 0.16 1.79 5.91
CA VAL A 48 0.07 2.97 5.05
C VAL A 48 -0.87 2.69 3.87
N VAL A 49 -0.74 1.53 3.27
CA VAL A 49 -1.60 1.13 2.15
C VAL A 49 -3.06 1.07 2.58
N GLY A 50 -3.32 0.49 3.75
CA GLY A 50 -4.68 0.43 4.29
C GLY A 50 -5.27 1.82 4.48
N GLU A 51 -4.46 2.75 4.98
CA GLU A 51 -4.91 4.13 5.18
C GLU A 51 -5.21 4.82 3.85
N ILE A 52 -4.42 4.54 2.82
CA ILE A 52 -4.66 5.10 1.49
C ILE A 52 -6.00 4.62 0.94
N TYR A 53 -6.27 3.32 1.07
CA TYR A 53 -7.55 2.78 0.62
C TYR A 53 -8.71 3.42 1.39
N ALA A 54 -8.57 3.55 2.72
CA ALA A 54 -9.63 4.15 3.54
C ALA A 54 -9.87 5.61 3.15
N ALA A 55 -8.80 6.35 2.87
CA ALA A 55 -8.92 7.75 2.47
C ALA A 55 -9.68 7.88 1.15
N ASN A 56 -9.66 6.85 0.32
CA ASN A 56 -10.39 6.81 -0.95
C ASN A 56 -11.73 6.08 -0.83
N LYS A 57 -12.17 5.80 0.40
CA LYS A 57 -13.44 5.13 0.70
C LYS A 57 -13.51 3.71 0.14
N ARG A 58 -12.37 3.10 -0.12
CA ARG A 58 -12.30 1.70 -0.54
C ARG A 58 -12.14 0.85 0.71
N TYR A 59 -13.23 0.75 1.47
CA TYR A 59 -13.19 0.18 2.81
C TYR A 59 -12.95 -1.32 2.81
N GLU A 60 -13.44 -2.04 1.80
CA GLU A 60 -13.20 -3.47 1.73
C GLU A 60 -11.73 -3.76 1.50
N ASP A 61 -11.11 -3.03 0.57
CA ASP A 61 -9.68 -3.19 0.32
C ASP A 61 -8.87 -2.79 1.55
N SER A 62 -9.25 -1.71 2.20
CA SER A 62 -8.59 -1.26 3.42
C SER A 62 -8.64 -2.35 4.49
N LYS A 63 -9.81 -2.93 4.69
CA LYS A 63 -10.00 -3.99 5.67
C LYS A 63 -9.09 -5.19 5.38
N GLU A 64 -9.04 -5.61 4.13
CA GLU A 64 -8.21 -6.74 3.74
C GLU A 64 -6.74 -6.48 4.03
N ILE A 65 -6.28 -5.28 3.72
CA ILE A 65 -4.88 -4.92 3.94
C ILE A 65 -4.56 -4.83 5.44
N PHE A 66 -5.46 -4.25 6.24
CA PHE A 66 -5.24 -4.20 7.68
C PHE A 66 -5.26 -5.59 8.31
N LEU A 67 -6.12 -6.49 7.82
CA LEU A 67 -6.11 -7.86 8.30
C LEU A 67 -4.78 -8.55 7.95
N LEU A 68 -4.28 -8.31 6.75
CA LEU A 68 -2.99 -8.85 6.35
C LEU A 68 -1.89 -8.31 7.25
N ALA A 69 -1.90 -7.01 7.56
CA ALA A 69 -0.93 -6.41 8.46
C ALA A 69 -1.01 -7.05 9.84
N TYR A 70 -2.23 -7.26 10.32
CA TYR A 70 -2.45 -7.89 11.62
C TYR A 70 -1.81 -9.29 11.68
N HIS A 71 -2.01 -10.07 10.62
CA HIS A 71 -1.46 -11.42 10.56
C HIS A 71 0.06 -11.44 10.42
N ARG A 72 0.64 -10.37 9.89
CA ARG A 72 2.09 -10.26 9.76
C ARG A 72 2.76 -9.76 11.04
N ALA A 73 2.00 -9.08 11.89
CA ALA A 73 2.55 -8.50 13.12
C ALA A 73 3.00 -9.61 14.06
N PRO A 74 4.13 -9.41 14.78
CA PRO A 74 4.60 -10.40 15.74
C PRO A 74 3.71 -10.51 16.96
#